data_15abdf94e598430dee5641a5aa91009b
#
_entry.id   15abdf94e598430dee5641a5aa91009b
#
_cell.length_a   1.000
_cell.length_b   1.000
_cell.length_c   1.000
_cell.angle_alpha   90.00
_cell.angle_beta   90.00
_cell.angle_gamma   90.00
#
_symmetry.space_group_name_H-M   'P 1'
#
loop_
_entity.id
_entity.type
_entity.pdbx_description
1 polymer ?
#
loop_
_entity_poly.entity_id
_entity_poly.type
_entity_poly.pdbx_seq_one_letter_code
_entity_poly.pdbx_strand_id
1 'polypeptide(L)'
;DDEVCLLVGGDVSGVQEFIYRITARGATSALRGRSFYLQLLAEAIARYLLRELDLPVTNLVYAGGGNFYLLTRPGDQQRLAALSGAISRTLWGQHQGSLYLALRTVPLRARDFFAGRVGQAWEQLMEELQRAKQQRFAELGTDLSALFAPQGSGGDEAEQCQVCGAEHSATKVVREDSE
;
A
#
# COMPACT_ATOMS: atom_id res chain seq x y z
N ASP A 1 1.12 -26.09 -21.26
CA ASP A 1 1.90 -25.49 -20.18
C ASP A 1 1.08 -24.36 -19.55
N ASP A 2 0.03 -24.78 -18.83
CA ASP A 2 -1.03 -23.91 -18.36
C ASP A 2 -0.59 -23.13 -17.10
N GLU A 3 -1.05 -21.87 -17.01
CA GLU A 3 -0.92 -21.08 -15.79
C GLU A 3 -1.76 -21.72 -14.69
N VAL A 4 -1.13 -22.02 -13.56
CA VAL A 4 -1.80 -22.66 -12.42
C VAL A 4 -2.21 -21.67 -11.35
N CYS A 5 -1.48 -20.56 -11.20
CA CYS A 5 -1.83 -19.47 -10.29
C CYS A 5 -1.08 -18.19 -10.66
N LEU A 6 -1.48 -17.08 -10.02
CA LEU A 6 -0.73 -15.83 -10.04
C LEU A 6 -0.01 -15.67 -8.70
N LEU A 7 1.27 -15.35 -8.76
CA LEU A 7 2.01 -14.81 -7.61
C LEU A 7 1.75 -13.30 -7.56
N VAL A 8 1.10 -12.86 -6.50
CA VAL A 8 0.74 -11.46 -6.27
C VAL A 8 1.66 -10.89 -5.21
N GLY A 9 2.27 -9.75 -5.47
CA GLY A 9 3.04 -8.98 -4.50
C GLY A 9 2.42 -7.63 -4.24
N GLY A 10 2.35 -7.27 -2.97
CA GLY A 10 2.00 -5.94 -2.51
C GLY A 10 3.14 -5.33 -1.69
N ASP A 11 3.47 -4.07 -1.96
CA ASP A 11 4.55 -3.36 -1.28
C ASP A 11 4.13 -1.90 -1.01
N VAL A 12 4.01 -1.56 0.28
CA VAL A 12 3.66 -0.21 0.72
C VAL A 12 4.88 0.70 0.60
N SER A 13 4.79 1.70 -0.24
CA SER A 13 5.82 2.71 -0.52
C SER A 13 5.53 4.02 0.24
N GLY A 14 6.59 4.80 0.54
CA GLY A 14 6.49 6.03 1.32
C GLY A 14 6.67 5.83 2.83
N VAL A 15 6.98 4.60 3.23
CA VAL A 15 7.10 4.17 4.64
C VAL A 15 8.08 5.03 5.44
N GLN A 16 9.26 5.30 4.90
CA GLN A 16 10.28 6.08 5.62
C GLN A 16 9.82 7.51 5.85
N GLU A 17 9.35 8.19 4.80
CA GLU A 17 8.83 9.54 4.92
C GLU A 17 7.65 9.60 5.89
N PHE A 18 6.73 8.64 5.82
CA PHE A 18 5.60 8.55 6.73
C PHE A 18 6.04 8.35 8.18
N ILE A 19 7.03 7.48 8.47
CA ILE A 19 7.52 7.22 9.82
C ILE A 19 8.28 8.43 10.39
N TYR A 20 9.15 9.05 9.60
CA TYR A 20 10.06 10.11 10.07
C TYR A 20 9.49 11.53 9.98
N ARG A 21 8.29 11.72 9.45
CA ARG A 21 7.58 13.00 9.49
C ARG A 21 7.02 13.25 10.87
N ILE A 22 7.91 13.57 11.83
CA ILE A 22 7.58 13.71 13.25
C ILE A 22 8.11 15.04 13.74
N THR A 23 7.27 15.78 14.47
CA THR A 23 7.69 16.94 15.25
C THR A 23 8.42 16.49 16.52
N ALA A 24 9.28 17.34 17.08
CA ALA A 24 10.23 16.96 18.15
C ALA A 24 9.60 16.44 19.45
N ARG A 25 8.32 16.74 19.72
CA ARG A 25 7.62 16.28 20.92
C ARG A 25 6.91 14.94 20.66
N GLY A 26 7.04 13.99 21.59
CA GLY A 26 6.38 12.68 21.51
C GLY A 26 6.96 11.71 20.46
N ALA A 27 8.16 11.98 19.94
CA ALA A 27 8.75 11.25 18.81
C ALA A 27 8.74 9.73 18.97
N THR A 28 9.05 9.19 20.13
CA THR A 28 9.13 7.72 20.35
C THR A 28 7.76 7.06 20.27
N SER A 29 6.73 7.63 20.85
CA SER A 29 5.37 7.09 20.80
C SER A 29 4.80 7.18 19.38
N ALA A 30 5.05 8.31 18.70
CA ALA A 30 4.62 8.52 17.33
C ALA A 30 5.29 7.53 16.35
N LEU A 31 6.60 7.27 16.52
CA LEU A 31 7.34 6.26 15.73
C LEU A 31 6.73 4.87 15.87
N ARG A 32 6.50 4.44 17.12
CA ARG A 32 5.89 3.13 17.40
C ARG A 32 4.49 3.02 16.82
N GLY A 33 3.65 4.02 17.01
CA GLY A 33 2.29 4.07 16.49
C GLY A 33 2.26 4.00 14.96
N ARG A 34 3.13 4.73 14.28
CA ARG A 34 3.22 4.74 12.82
C ARG A 34 3.76 3.43 12.25
N SER A 35 4.77 2.84 12.89
CA SER A 35 5.28 1.53 12.50
C SER A 35 4.22 0.45 12.66
N PHE A 36 3.46 0.48 13.76
CA PHE A 36 2.35 -0.44 14.00
C PHE A 36 1.21 -0.22 13.00
N TYR A 37 0.87 1.03 12.70
CA TYR A 37 -0.13 1.37 11.69
C TYR A 37 0.23 0.78 10.32
N LEU A 38 1.49 0.93 9.86
CA LEU A 38 1.93 0.40 8.57
C LEU A 38 1.87 -1.13 8.51
N GLN A 39 2.19 -1.80 9.61
CA GLN A 39 2.05 -3.26 9.70
C GLN A 39 0.59 -3.67 9.57
N LEU A 40 -0.30 -3.02 10.32
CA LEU A 40 -1.74 -3.27 10.23
C LEU A 40 -2.30 -2.94 8.86
N LEU A 41 -1.84 -1.86 8.22
CA LEU A 41 -2.29 -1.46 6.89
C LEU A 41 -1.97 -2.54 5.85
N ALA A 42 -0.73 -3.03 5.81
CA ALA A 42 -0.33 -4.08 4.88
C ALA A 42 -1.14 -5.38 5.10
N GLU A 43 -1.33 -5.78 6.35
CA GLU A 43 -2.14 -6.96 6.68
C GLU A 43 -3.62 -6.76 6.33
N ALA A 44 -4.18 -5.60 6.62
CA ALA A 44 -5.57 -5.27 6.29
C ALA A 44 -5.81 -5.29 4.77
N ILE A 45 -4.87 -4.76 3.98
CA ILE A 45 -4.94 -4.79 2.52
C ILE A 45 -4.86 -6.24 2.02
N ALA A 46 -3.92 -7.05 2.52
CA ALA A 46 -3.81 -8.44 2.13
C ALA A 46 -5.11 -9.22 2.42
N ARG A 47 -5.70 -9.04 3.60
CA ARG A 47 -6.98 -9.67 3.99
C ARG A 47 -8.15 -9.14 3.16
N TYR A 48 -8.15 -7.85 2.85
CA TYR A 48 -9.16 -7.25 1.97
C TYR A 48 -9.12 -7.91 0.58
N LEU A 49 -7.92 -8.05 -0.01
CA LEU A 49 -7.76 -8.70 -1.31
C LEU A 49 -8.24 -10.17 -1.27
N LEU A 50 -7.87 -10.93 -0.24
CA LEU A 50 -8.36 -12.30 -0.09
C LEU A 50 -9.89 -12.37 -0.03
N ARG A 51 -10.51 -11.49 0.74
CA ARG A 51 -11.98 -11.45 0.86
C ARG A 51 -12.64 -11.11 -0.46
N GLU A 52 -12.16 -10.06 -1.14
CA GLU A 52 -12.73 -9.62 -2.42
C GLU A 52 -12.53 -10.65 -3.55
N LEU A 53 -11.51 -11.52 -3.42
CA LEU A 53 -11.24 -12.59 -4.37
C LEU A 53 -11.86 -13.94 -3.95
N ASP A 54 -12.60 -14.01 -2.85
CA ASP A 54 -13.15 -15.24 -2.28
C ASP A 54 -12.07 -16.31 -2.09
N LEU A 55 -10.93 -15.93 -1.47
CA LEU A 55 -9.80 -16.80 -1.21
C LEU A 55 -9.62 -17.01 0.31
N PRO A 56 -9.28 -18.23 0.73
CA PRO A 56 -8.99 -18.51 2.13
C PRO A 56 -7.64 -17.89 2.53
N VAL A 57 -7.44 -17.75 3.85
CA VAL A 57 -6.20 -17.18 4.41
C VAL A 57 -4.94 -18.00 4.06
N THR A 58 -5.08 -19.27 3.73
CA THR A 58 -3.99 -20.13 3.25
C THR A 58 -3.35 -19.68 1.95
N ASN A 59 -4.03 -18.79 1.20
CA ASN A 59 -3.47 -18.13 0.01
C ASN A 59 -2.52 -16.98 0.35
N LEU A 60 -2.45 -16.55 1.61
CA LEU A 60 -1.47 -15.59 2.10
C LEU A 60 -0.15 -16.32 2.37
N VAL A 61 0.84 -16.07 1.52
CA VAL A 61 2.19 -16.67 1.65
C VAL A 61 2.99 -15.97 2.74
N TYR A 62 2.88 -14.63 2.77
CA TYR A 62 3.61 -13.80 3.72
C TYR A 62 2.93 -12.43 3.88
N ALA A 63 2.99 -11.87 5.08
CA ALA A 63 2.70 -10.46 5.34
C ALA A 63 3.62 -9.94 6.44
N GLY A 64 4.34 -8.85 6.19
CA GLY A 64 5.22 -8.22 7.17
C GLY A 64 6.09 -7.12 6.56
N GLY A 65 6.52 -6.16 7.38
CA GLY A 65 7.42 -5.09 6.94
C GLY A 65 6.87 -4.16 5.85
N GLY A 66 5.54 -4.07 5.71
CA GLY A 66 4.91 -3.31 4.64
C GLY A 66 4.72 -4.10 3.34
N ASN A 67 5.15 -5.36 3.29
CA ASN A 67 5.03 -6.24 2.13
C ASN A 67 4.08 -7.39 2.41
N PHE A 68 3.42 -7.90 1.37
CA PHE A 68 2.69 -9.16 1.43
C PHE A 68 2.72 -9.88 0.08
N TYR A 69 2.55 -11.21 0.14
CA TYR A 69 2.52 -12.05 -1.05
C TYR A 69 1.35 -13.02 -0.96
N LEU A 70 0.61 -13.15 -2.08
CA LEU A 70 -0.56 -14.00 -2.20
C LEU A 70 -0.40 -14.94 -3.40
N LEU A 71 -1.07 -16.08 -3.34
CA LEU A 71 -1.34 -16.91 -4.51
C LEU A 71 -2.82 -16.79 -4.86
N THR A 72 -3.13 -16.42 -6.11
CA THR A 72 -4.49 -16.25 -6.60
C THR A 72 -4.74 -17.08 -7.86
N ARG A 73 -5.98 -17.14 -8.30
CA ARG A 73 -6.33 -17.88 -9.53
C ARG A 73 -5.85 -17.10 -10.76
N PRO A 74 -5.51 -17.77 -11.86
CA PRO A 74 -5.11 -17.11 -13.10
C PRO A 74 -6.14 -16.08 -13.59
N GLY A 75 -7.43 -16.37 -13.44
CA GLY A 75 -8.52 -15.48 -13.85
C GLY A 75 -8.71 -14.23 -12.98
N ASP A 76 -8.00 -14.08 -11.87
CA ASP A 76 -8.20 -12.95 -10.95
C ASP A 76 -7.43 -11.67 -11.38
N GLN A 77 -6.66 -11.69 -12.45
CA GLN A 77 -5.81 -10.57 -12.87
C GLN A 77 -6.59 -9.27 -13.08
N GLN A 78 -7.74 -9.34 -13.76
CA GLN A 78 -8.57 -8.14 -13.99
C GLN A 78 -9.20 -7.62 -12.69
N ARG A 79 -9.64 -8.52 -11.81
CA ARG A 79 -10.16 -8.15 -10.48
C ARG A 79 -9.09 -7.48 -9.64
N LEU A 80 -7.87 -8.01 -9.64
CA LEU A 80 -6.72 -7.43 -8.94
C LEU A 80 -6.38 -6.02 -9.45
N ALA A 81 -6.45 -5.77 -10.76
CA ALA A 81 -6.25 -4.44 -11.33
C ALA A 81 -7.32 -3.45 -10.84
N ALA A 82 -8.59 -3.84 -10.82
CA ALA A 82 -9.67 -3.02 -10.30
C ALA A 82 -9.52 -2.73 -8.80
N LEU A 83 -9.15 -3.75 -8.00
CA LEU A 83 -8.89 -3.62 -6.57
C LEU A 83 -7.68 -2.73 -6.29
N SER A 84 -6.62 -2.82 -7.09
CA SER A 84 -5.46 -1.91 -7.01
C SER A 84 -5.90 -0.45 -7.16
N GLY A 85 -6.71 -0.13 -8.16
CA GLY A 85 -7.25 1.22 -8.34
C GLY A 85 -8.12 1.69 -7.17
N ALA A 86 -8.96 0.82 -6.60
CA ALA A 86 -9.78 1.14 -5.45
C ALA A 86 -8.93 1.41 -4.19
N ILE A 87 -7.91 0.58 -3.94
CA ILE A 87 -6.96 0.77 -2.83
C ILE A 87 -6.19 2.07 -3.01
N SER A 88 -5.71 2.38 -4.21
CA SER A 88 -4.97 3.61 -4.49
C SER A 88 -5.81 4.86 -4.26
N ARG A 89 -7.10 4.87 -4.65
CA ARG A 89 -8.02 5.97 -4.31
C ARG A 89 -8.21 6.13 -2.80
N THR A 90 -8.37 5.04 -2.08
CA THR A 90 -8.52 5.06 -0.63
C THR A 90 -7.24 5.59 0.05
N LEU A 91 -6.08 5.08 -0.34
CA LEU A 91 -4.79 5.53 0.20
C LEU A 91 -4.54 7.01 -0.12
N TRP A 92 -4.86 7.45 -1.33
CA TRP A 92 -4.77 8.86 -1.68
C TRP A 92 -5.66 9.72 -0.78
N GLY A 93 -6.94 9.37 -0.63
CA GLY A 93 -7.90 10.13 0.18
C GLY A 93 -7.51 10.23 1.65
N GLN A 94 -6.83 9.20 2.19
CA GLN A 94 -6.42 9.16 3.59
C GLN A 94 -5.02 9.71 3.86
N HIS A 95 -4.11 9.61 2.89
CA HIS A 95 -2.69 9.89 3.08
C HIS A 95 -2.12 10.93 2.12
N GLN A 96 -2.97 11.50 1.23
CA GLN A 96 -2.57 12.57 0.31
C GLN A 96 -1.26 12.26 -0.45
N GLY A 97 -1.10 11.00 -0.89
CA GLY A 97 0.06 10.54 -1.63
C GLY A 97 1.30 10.19 -0.81
N SER A 98 1.30 10.39 0.51
CA SER A 98 2.43 10.00 1.36
C SER A 98 2.63 8.47 1.42
N LEU A 99 1.56 7.70 1.32
CA LEU A 99 1.61 6.24 1.20
C LEU A 99 1.01 5.79 -0.13
N TYR A 100 1.64 4.78 -0.73
CA TYR A 100 1.22 4.16 -1.98
C TYR A 100 1.42 2.64 -1.89
N LEU A 101 0.48 1.86 -2.45
CA LEU A 101 0.61 0.42 -2.60
C LEU A 101 1.02 0.08 -4.02
N ALA A 102 2.23 -0.42 -4.21
CA ALA A 102 2.58 -1.14 -5.43
C ALA A 102 1.96 -2.54 -5.37
N LEU A 103 1.09 -2.89 -6.32
CA LEU A 103 0.49 -4.21 -6.45
C LEU A 103 0.81 -4.76 -7.85
N ARG A 104 1.45 -5.94 -7.93
CA ARG A 104 1.83 -6.57 -9.20
C ARG A 104 1.62 -8.07 -9.13
N THR A 105 1.52 -8.67 -10.30
CA THR A 105 1.24 -10.10 -10.46
C THR A 105 2.19 -10.71 -11.49
N VAL A 106 2.64 -11.93 -11.22
CA VAL A 106 3.41 -12.75 -12.16
C VAL A 106 2.73 -14.12 -12.26
N PRO A 107 2.45 -14.60 -13.48
CA PRO A 107 1.88 -15.92 -13.66
C PRO A 107 2.89 -17.01 -13.30
N LEU A 108 2.42 -18.04 -12.59
CA LEU A 108 3.16 -19.25 -12.32
C LEU A 108 2.55 -20.41 -13.10
N ARG A 109 3.41 -21.18 -13.74
CA ARG A 109 3.06 -22.37 -14.50
C ARG A 109 3.49 -23.62 -13.74
N ALA A 110 2.85 -24.75 -14.01
CA ALA A 110 3.16 -26.01 -13.34
C ALA A 110 4.67 -26.36 -13.40
N ARG A 111 5.32 -26.11 -14.55
CA ARG A 111 6.77 -26.34 -14.72
C ARG A 111 7.65 -25.52 -13.80
N ASP A 112 7.18 -24.34 -13.34
CA ASP A 112 8.00 -23.44 -12.53
C ASP A 112 8.23 -24.01 -11.14
N PHE A 113 7.29 -24.82 -10.64
CA PHE A 113 7.41 -25.51 -9.36
C PHE A 113 8.42 -26.68 -9.38
N PHE A 114 8.62 -27.33 -10.53
CA PHE A 114 9.49 -28.50 -10.66
C PHE A 114 10.96 -28.15 -10.94
N ALA A 115 11.22 -27.03 -11.53
CA ALA A 115 12.58 -26.66 -12.00
C ALA A 115 13.30 -25.63 -11.16
N GLY A 116 12.81 -25.35 -9.94
CA GLY A 116 13.36 -24.26 -9.09
C GLY A 116 13.16 -22.86 -9.69
N ARG A 117 12.29 -22.72 -10.68
CA ARG A 117 12.07 -21.45 -11.40
C ARG A 117 11.15 -20.48 -10.66
N VAL A 118 10.54 -20.90 -9.55
CA VAL A 118 9.78 -19.99 -8.68
C VAL A 118 10.64 -18.80 -8.26
N GLY A 119 11.97 -18.99 -8.08
CA GLY A 119 12.91 -17.91 -7.80
C GLY A 119 12.94 -16.85 -8.91
N GLN A 120 12.93 -17.27 -10.19
CA GLN A 120 12.90 -16.34 -11.33
C GLN A 120 11.59 -15.53 -11.39
N ALA A 121 10.45 -16.18 -11.14
CA ALA A 121 9.16 -15.50 -11.06
C ALA A 121 9.13 -14.50 -9.89
N TRP A 122 9.77 -14.84 -8.78
CA TRP A 122 9.93 -13.95 -7.64
C TRP A 122 10.79 -12.71 -7.99
N GLU A 123 11.92 -12.91 -8.62
CA GLU A 123 12.78 -11.81 -9.12
C GLU A 123 12.01 -10.90 -10.07
N GLN A 124 11.28 -11.49 -11.02
CA GLN A 124 10.41 -10.73 -11.93
C GLN A 124 9.36 -9.90 -11.16
N LEU A 125 8.70 -10.49 -10.16
CA LEU A 125 7.74 -9.78 -9.33
C LEU A 125 8.38 -8.59 -8.61
N MET A 126 9.59 -8.76 -8.07
CA MET A 126 10.32 -7.67 -7.40
C MET A 126 10.64 -6.53 -8.38
N GLU A 127 11.07 -6.83 -9.60
CA GLU A 127 11.31 -5.82 -10.63
C GLU A 127 10.02 -5.06 -10.99
N GLU A 128 8.90 -5.77 -11.18
CA GLU A 128 7.61 -5.16 -11.49
C GLU A 128 7.11 -4.27 -10.34
N LEU A 129 7.31 -4.67 -9.09
CA LEU A 129 6.99 -3.85 -7.91
C LEU A 129 7.85 -2.58 -7.86
N GLN A 130 9.15 -2.67 -8.17
CA GLN A 130 10.03 -1.50 -8.22
C GLN A 130 9.62 -0.53 -9.35
N ARG A 131 9.26 -1.02 -10.52
CA ARG A 131 8.72 -0.19 -11.60
C ARG A 131 7.43 0.52 -11.18
N ALA A 132 6.53 -0.20 -10.50
CA ALA A 132 5.28 0.38 -10.00
C ALA A 132 5.52 1.52 -9.00
N LYS A 133 6.52 1.39 -8.14
CA LYS A 133 6.92 2.45 -7.19
C LYS A 133 7.43 3.72 -7.88
N GLN A 134 7.99 3.60 -9.08
CA GLN A 134 8.42 4.75 -9.90
C GLN A 134 7.23 5.42 -10.60
N GLN A 135 6.11 4.72 -10.76
CA GLN A 135 4.91 5.18 -11.46
C GLN A 135 3.71 5.22 -10.50
N ARG A 136 3.91 5.83 -9.34
CA ARG A 136 2.89 5.89 -8.29
C ARG A 136 1.56 6.40 -8.83
N PHE A 137 0.47 5.72 -8.47
CA PHE A 137 -0.90 6.07 -8.82
C PHE A 137 -1.23 6.06 -10.32
N ALA A 138 -0.35 5.52 -11.19
CA ALA A 138 -0.61 5.43 -12.64
C ALA A 138 -1.90 4.62 -12.94
N GLU A 139 -2.29 3.69 -12.07
CA GLU A 139 -3.52 2.92 -12.17
C GLU A 139 -4.81 3.76 -12.01
N LEU A 140 -4.70 5.00 -11.55
CA LEU A 140 -5.84 5.93 -11.46
C LEU A 140 -6.18 6.57 -12.80
N GLY A 141 -5.30 6.49 -13.80
CA GLY A 141 -5.57 6.97 -15.15
C GLY A 141 -5.97 8.45 -15.19
N THR A 142 -7.15 8.74 -15.71
CA THR A 142 -7.70 10.12 -15.81
C THR A 142 -7.96 10.77 -14.46
N ASP A 143 -8.18 9.98 -13.40
CA ASP A 143 -8.39 10.50 -12.04
C ASP A 143 -7.10 11.13 -11.47
N LEU A 144 -5.93 10.87 -12.07
CA LEU A 144 -4.65 11.49 -11.70
C LEU A 144 -4.71 13.02 -11.68
N SER A 145 -5.48 13.64 -12.55
CA SER A 145 -5.62 15.10 -12.58
C SER A 145 -6.19 15.67 -11.27
N ALA A 146 -7.06 14.91 -10.60
CA ALA A 146 -7.61 15.31 -9.31
C ALA A 146 -6.55 15.31 -8.18
N LEU A 147 -5.47 14.54 -8.35
CA LEU A 147 -4.38 14.49 -7.39
C LEU A 147 -3.52 15.75 -7.37
N PHE A 148 -3.50 16.47 -8.47
CA PHE A 148 -2.76 17.75 -8.63
C PHE A 148 -3.64 18.98 -8.41
N ALA A 149 -4.93 18.79 -8.11
CA ALA A 149 -5.80 19.91 -7.78
C ALA A 149 -5.33 20.58 -6.48
N PRO A 150 -5.28 21.92 -6.41
CA PRO A 150 -4.92 22.62 -5.18
C PRO A 150 -5.85 22.18 -4.03
N GLN A 151 -5.25 21.69 -2.96
CA GLN A 151 -6.00 21.26 -1.78
C GLN A 151 -5.93 22.39 -0.74
N GLY A 152 -7.01 23.16 -0.65
CA GLY A 152 -7.19 24.13 0.39
C GLY A 152 -6.23 25.32 0.37
N SER A 153 -6.42 26.21 1.29
CA SER A 153 -5.62 27.45 1.44
C SER A 153 -4.40 27.26 2.34
N GLY A 154 -3.96 26.08 2.70
CA GLY A 154 -2.80 25.76 3.53
C GLY A 154 -2.25 26.92 4.38
N GLY A 155 -1.81 26.66 5.58
CA GLY A 155 -1.08 27.65 6.38
C GLY A 155 -1.77 28.11 7.65
N ASP A 156 -2.87 27.49 8.06
CA ASP A 156 -3.39 27.70 9.41
C ASP A 156 -2.71 26.72 10.39
N GLU A 157 -1.75 27.25 11.18
CA GLU A 157 -1.05 26.48 12.21
C GLU A 157 -2.04 25.86 13.24
N ALA A 158 -3.23 26.44 13.40
CA ALA A 158 -4.25 25.93 14.32
C ALA A 158 -4.93 24.66 13.79
N GLU A 159 -4.88 24.40 12.48
CA GLU A 159 -5.44 23.22 11.83
C GLU A 159 -4.38 22.14 11.55
N GLN A 160 -3.12 22.39 11.88
CA GLN A 160 -2.03 21.42 11.70
C GLN A 160 -2.04 20.38 12.82
N CYS A 161 -1.88 19.12 12.42
CA CYS A 161 -1.65 18.05 13.39
C CYS A 161 -0.29 18.24 14.07
N GLN A 162 -0.26 18.41 15.39
CA GLN A 162 0.97 18.60 16.16
C GLN A 162 1.94 17.41 16.07
N VAL A 163 1.44 16.23 15.68
CA VAL A 163 2.27 15.02 15.55
C VAL A 163 2.92 14.91 14.20
N CYS A 164 2.26 15.33 13.11
CA CYS A 164 2.78 15.12 11.75
C CYS A 164 2.81 16.37 10.87
N GLY A 165 2.30 17.49 11.35
CA GLY A 165 2.23 18.73 10.58
C GLY A 165 1.29 18.67 9.37
N ALA A 166 0.48 17.63 9.23
CA ALA A 166 -0.47 17.54 8.15
C ALA A 166 -1.69 18.43 8.43
N GLU A 167 -2.04 19.26 7.47
CA GLU A 167 -3.29 19.99 7.43
C GLU A 167 -4.33 19.13 6.73
N HIS A 168 -5.45 18.89 7.36
CA HIS A 168 -6.58 18.24 6.74
C HIS A 168 -7.88 18.69 7.40
N SER A 169 -8.83 19.15 6.64
CA SER A 169 -10.14 19.59 7.13
C SER A 169 -10.93 18.54 7.91
N ALA A 170 -10.57 17.26 7.76
CA ALA A 170 -11.13 16.14 8.51
C ALA A 170 -10.21 15.64 9.64
N THR A 171 -9.02 16.19 9.80
CA THR A 171 -8.09 15.77 10.85
C THR A 171 -8.54 16.42 12.16
N LYS A 172 -9.02 15.62 13.10
CA LYS A 172 -9.15 16.09 14.48
C LYS A 172 -7.73 16.39 14.99
N VAL A 173 -7.43 17.66 15.13
CA VAL A 173 -6.17 18.12 15.72
C VAL A 173 -6.08 17.54 17.11
N VAL A 174 -5.13 16.65 17.35
CA VAL A 174 -4.80 16.23 18.70
C VAL A 174 -4.05 17.41 19.33
N ARG A 175 -4.69 18.12 20.20
CA ARG A 175 -4.05 19.11 21.09
C ARG A 175 -3.62 18.36 22.33
N GLU A 176 -2.35 18.44 22.70
CA GLU A 176 -1.95 18.11 24.06
C GLU A 176 -2.66 19.09 25.00
N ASP A 177 -3.48 18.55 25.89
CA ASP A 177 -3.99 19.34 27.00
C ASP A 177 -2.78 19.83 27.78
N SER A 178 -2.59 21.15 27.81
CA SER A 178 -1.62 21.82 28.65
C SER A 178 -2.09 21.66 30.11
N GLU A 179 -1.50 20.69 30.85
CA GLU A 179 -1.43 20.72 32.29
C GLU A 179 -0.42 21.77 32.80
#